data_0756962bb3065d63c0ac35b3e73154c0
#
_entry.id   0756962bb3065d63c0ac35b3e73154c0
#
_cell.length_a   1.000
_cell.length_b   1.000
_cell.length_c   1.000
_cell.angle_alpha   90.00
_cell.angle_beta   90.00
_cell.angle_gamma   90.00
#
_symmetry.space_group_name_H-M   'P 1'
#
loop_
_entity.id
_entity.type
_entity.pdbx_description
1 polymer ?
#
loop_
_entity_poly.entity_id
_entity_poly.type
_entity_poly.pdbx_seq_one_letter_code
_entity_poly.pdbx_strand_id
1 'polypeptide(L)'
;MNSTALSILLADDDTDDCIFFKEAVEELQLPTKLSSLHDGEQLMQHLNNETNKLPDVLFLDLNMPRKNGFECLSEIKLDQRLKQVPVIIFSTSFEQEVVNLLYKNGAEYFIRKPSEFSQFKKIIHQTIITLIVPQNITQPTRENFVITV
;
A
#
# COMPACT_ATOMS: atom_id res chain seq x y z
N MET A 1 -26.31 6.23 9.44
CA MET A 1 -25.84 5.84 8.62
C MET A 1 -24.65 5.18 8.75
N ASN A 2 -24.27 4.55 8.04
CA ASN A 2 -23.22 3.69 8.17
C ASN A 2 -21.94 4.27 7.82
N SER A 3 -21.03 4.28 8.72
CA SER A 3 -19.69 4.52 8.34
C SER A 3 -19.20 3.26 7.68
N THR A 4 -18.75 3.38 6.48
CA THR A 4 -18.10 2.29 5.78
C THR A 4 -16.73 2.07 6.39
N ALA A 5 -16.38 0.82 6.66
CA ALA A 5 -15.04 0.51 7.11
C ALA A 5 -14.01 0.88 6.04
N LEU A 6 -12.87 1.39 6.48
CA LEU A 6 -11.76 1.69 5.58
C LEU A 6 -11.16 0.38 5.07
N SER A 7 -11.16 0.20 3.76
CA SER A 7 -10.67 -1.04 3.15
C SER A 7 -9.20 -0.91 2.77
N ILE A 8 -8.35 -1.66 3.46
CA ILE A 8 -6.91 -1.64 3.26
C ILE A 8 -6.46 -2.98 2.70
N LEU A 9 -5.71 -2.94 1.62
CA LEU A 9 -5.14 -4.14 1.03
C LEU A 9 -3.63 -4.08 1.18
N LEU A 10 -3.04 -5.16 1.70
CA LEU A 10 -1.60 -5.28 1.86
C LEU A 10 -1.09 -6.43 1.01
N ALA A 11 -0.10 -6.18 0.18
CA ALA A 11 0.57 -7.23 -0.58
C ALA A 11 2.03 -7.28 -0.13
N ASP A 12 2.40 -8.34 0.58
CA ASP A 12 3.71 -8.47 1.19
C ASP A 12 3.94 -9.95 1.50
N ASP A 13 5.09 -10.48 1.10
CA ASP A 13 5.40 -11.90 1.36
C ASP A 13 6.05 -12.15 2.72
N ASP A 14 6.41 -11.10 3.44
CA ASP A 14 7.01 -11.24 4.77
C ASP A 14 5.91 -11.40 5.82
N THR A 15 5.85 -12.58 6.41
CA THR A 15 4.82 -12.91 7.39
C THR A 15 4.88 -12.01 8.63
N ASP A 16 6.08 -11.71 9.10
CA ASP A 16 6.25 -10.86 10.29
C ASP A 16 5.76 -9.45 10.02
N ASP A 17 6.08 -8.91 8.84
CA ASP A 17 5.62 -7.56 8.47
C ASP A 17 4.10 -7.52 8.36
N CYS A 18 3.48 -8.58 7.85
CA CYS A 18 2.02 -8.65 7.79
C CYS A 18 1.39 -8.62 9.18
N ILE A 19 1.99 -9.34 10.14
CA ILE A 19 1.51 -9.36 11.52
C ILE A 19 1.65 -7.97 12.15
N PHE A 20 2.81 -7.34 11.98
CA PHE A 20 3.07 -6.01 12.53
C PHE A 20 2.13 -4.96 11.91
N PHE A 21 1.89 -5.06 10.63
CA PHE A 21 0.97 -4.16 9.94
C PHE A 21 -0.45 -4.30 10.49
N LYS A 22 -0.89 -5.53 10.68
CA LYS A 22 -2.21 -5.81 11.24
C LYS A 22 -2.35 -5.23 12.63
N GLU A 23 -1.33 -5.42 13.48
CA GLU A 23 -1.35 -4.85 14.82
C GLU A 23 -1.44 -3.33 14.80
N ALA A 24 -0.68 -2.70 13.90
CA ALA A 24 -0.70 -1.25 13.76
C ALA A 24 -2.09 -0.76 13.38
N VAL A 25 -2.73 -1.42 12.43
CA VAL A 25 -4.06 -1.03 11.97
C VAL A 25 -5.09 -1.21 13.09
N GLU A 26 -5.01 -2.32 13.83
CA GLU A 26 -5.95 -2.58 14.93
C GLU A 26 -5.86 -1.55 16.04
N GLU A 27 -4.67 -1.01 16.27
CA GLU A 27 -4.48 0.00 17.32
C GLU A 27 -5.08 1.36 16.98
N LEU A 28 -5.43 1.58 15.72
CA LEU A 28 -6.02 2.86 15.34
C LEU A 28 -7.44 3.05 15.84
N GLN A 29 -8.10 1.97 16.24
CA GLN A 29 -9.49 2.03 16.73
C GLN A 29 -10.43 2.68 15.72
N LEU A 30 -10.13 2.53 14.45
CA LEU A 30 -11.01 2.96 13.36
C LEU A 30 -11.65 1.72 12.73
N PRO A 31 -12.87 1.84 12.21
CA PRO A 31 -13.44 0.70 11.50
C PRO A 31 -12.63 0.44 10.22
N THR A 32 -11.95 -0.69 10.18
CA THR A 32 -11.09 -1.06 9.07
C THR A 32 -11.35 -2.49 8.64
N LYS A 33 -11.10 -2.76 7.38
CA LYS A 33 -11.10 -4.11 6.84
C LYS A 33 -9.77 -4.30 6.14
N LEU A 34 -8.89 -5.10 6.74
CA LEU A 34 -7.57 -5.38 6.21
C LEU A 34 -7.54 -6.77 5.60
N SER A 35 -7.08 -6.84 4.35
CA SER A 35 -6.81 -8.10 3.68
C SER A 35 -5.34 -8.15 3.29
N SER A 36 -4.70 -9.31 3.46
CA SER A 36 -3.29 -9.48 3.15
C SER A 36 -3.13 -10.55 2.08
N LEU A 37 -2.30 -10.26 1.09
CA LEU A 37 -1.96 -11.19 0.02
C LEU A 37 -0.44 -11.30 -0.01
N HIS A 38 0.08 -12.46 -0.41
CA HIS A 38 1.49 -12.77 -0.16
C HIS A 38 2.37 -12.86 -1.40
N ASP A 39 1.79 -12.69 -2.58
CA ASP A 39 2.57 -12.56 -3.80
C ASP A 39 1.77 -11.77 -4.83
N GLY A 40 2.46 -11.40 -5.91
CA GLY A 40 1.85 -10.53 -6.91
C GLY A 40 0.77 -11.20 -7.74
N GLU A 41 0.83 -12.51 -7.92
CA GLU A 41 -0.23 -13.22 -8.63
C GLU A 41 -1.52 -13.21 -7.82
N GLN A 42 -1.41 -13.50 -6.51
CA GLN A 42 -2.58 -13.43 -5.62
C GLN A 42 -3.18 -12.04 -5.62
N LEU A 43 -2.32 -11.02 -5.59
CA LEU A 43 -2.79 -9.64 -5.60
C LEU A 43 -3.59 -9.34 -6.86
N MET A 44 -3.05 -9.70 -8.03
CA MET A 44 -3.73 -9.37 -9.27
C MET A 44 -4.99 -10.20 -9.46
N GLN A 45 -5.01 -11.46 -9.02
CA GLN A 45 -6.23 -12.26 -9.04
C GLN A 45 -7.32 -11.63 -8.19
N HIS A 46 -6.96 -11.14 -7.00
CA HIS A 46 -7.91 -10.50 -6.11
C HIS A 46 -8.46 -9.21 -6.73
N LEU A 47 -7.59 -8.37 -7.28
CA LEU A 47 -8.01 -7.10 -7.86
C LEU A 47 -8.82 -7.28 -9.14
N ASN A 48 -8.51 -8.29 -9.93
CA ASN A 48 -9.21 -8.56 -11.18
C ASN A 48 -10.54 -9.26 -10.99
N ASN A 49 -10.81 -9.74 -9.79
CA ASN A 49 -12.11 -10.35 -9.49
C ASN A 49 -13.12 -9.23 -9.23
N GLU A 50 -13.99 -8.98 -10.19
CA GLU A 50 -14.91 -7.85 -10.15
C GLU A 50 -15.98 -7.97 -9.06
N THR A 51 -16.11 -9.15 -8.44
CA THR A 51 -17.00 -9.31 -7.30
C THR A 51 -16.41 -8.72 -6.03
N ASN A 52 -15.09 -8.52 -5.99
CA ASN A 52 -14.43 -7.87 -4.87
C ASN A 52 -14.52 -6.36 -5.01
N LYS A 53 -14.83 -5.69 -3.91
CA LYS A 53 -14.82 -4.24 -3.89
C LYS A 53 -13.37 -3.76 -3.96
N LEU A 54 -13.12 -2.68 -4.70
CA LEU A 54 -11.78 -2.11 -4.75
C LEU A 54 -11.39 -1.52 -3.39
N PRO A 55 -10.13 -1.69 -2.99
CA PRO A 55 -9.69 -1.13 -1.70
C PRO A 55 -9.58 0.39 -1.75
N ASP A 56 -9.63 1.00 -0.58
CA ASP A 56 -9.38 2.44 -0.45
C ASP A 56 -7.90 2.76 -0.61
N VAL A 57 -7.04 1.79 -0.31
CA VAL A 57 -5.60 1.93 -0.49
C VAL A 57 -4.95 0.55 -0.59
N LEU A 58 -3.90 0.47 -1.40
CA LEU A 58 -3.05 -0.72 -1.50
C LEU A 58 -1.65 -0.35 -1.00
N PHE A 59 -1.19 -1.08 0.02
CA PHE A 59 0.22 -1.04 0.43
C PHE A 59 0.92 -2.20 -0.27
N LEU A 60 1.96 -1.90 -1.03
CA LEU A 60 2.55 -2.86 -1.97
C LEU A 60 4.04 -2.98 -1.75
N ASP A 61 4.49 -4.19 -1.39
CA ASP A 61 5.91 -4.49 -1.32
C ASP A 61 6.46 -4.74 -2.72
N LEU A 62 7.72 -4.43 -2.93
CA LEU A 62 8.36 -4.62 -4.23
C LEU A 62 8.88 -6.04 -4.42
N ASN A 63 9.41 -6.63 -3.36
CA ASN A 63 10.10 -7.92 -3.47
C ASN A 63 9.17 -9.06 -3.09
N MET A 64 8.40 -9.52 -4.06
CA MET A 64 7.49 -10.64 -3.86
C MET A 64 7.77 -11.72 -4.91
N PRO A 65 7.54 -13.00 -4.59
CA PRO A 65 7.69 -14.06 -5.58
C PRO A 65 6.57 -14.03 -6.61
N ARG A 66 6.78 -14.72 -7.69
CA ARG A 66 5.86 -14.93 -8.83
C ARG A 66 5.65 -13.66 -9.65
N LYS A 67 5.17 -12.61 -9.06
CA LYS A 67 5.02 -11.30 -9.69
C LYS A 67 5.43 -10.26 -8.66
N ASN A 68 6.41 -9.43 -8.98
CA ASN A 68 6.90 -8.45 -8.02
C ASN A 68 6.00 -7.20 -8.00
N GLY A 69 6.26 -6.32 -7.03
CA GLY A 69 5.41 -5.13 -6.86
C GLY A 69 5.51 -4.15 -8.01
N PHE A 70 6.65 -4.09 -8.67
CA PHE A 70 6.83 -3.21 -9.82
C PHE A 70 5.90 -3.62 -10.96
N GLU A 71 5.86 -4.93 -11.24
CA GLU A 71 4.98 -5.49 -12.26
C GLU A 71 3.51 -5.24 -11.92
N CYS A 72 3.15 -5.44 -10.63
CA CYS A 72 1.78 -5.22 -10.18
C CYS A 72 1.39 -3.75 -10.35
N LEU A 73 2.26 -2.83 -9.96
CA LEU A 73 1.99 -1.40 -10.09
C LEU A 73 1.71 -1.03 -11.55
N SER A 74 2.55 -1.53 -12.47
CA SER A 74 2.38 -1.26 -13.88
C SER A 74 1.03 -1.75 -14.38
N GLU A 75 0.65 -2.97 -14.03
CA GLU A 75 -0.64 -3.51 -14.45
C GLU A 75 -1.81 -2.72 -13.87
N ILE A 76 -1.72 -2.34 -12.61
CA ILE A 76 -2.76 -1.58 -11.94
C ILE A 76 -2.97 -0.22 -12.63
N LYS A 77 -1.87 0.49 -12.90
CA LYS A 77 -1.98 1.85 -13.44
C LYS A 77 -2.34 1.89 -14.92
N LEU A 78 -2.19 0.77 -15.62
CA LEU A 78 -2.62 0.67 -17.02
C LEU A 78 -4.07 0.19 -17.17
N ASP A 79 -4.67 -0.32 -16.11
CA ASP A 79 -6.03 -0.86 -16.15
C ASP A 79 -7.04 0.26 -15.88
N GLN A 80 -8.07 0.37 -16.71
CA GLN A 80 -9.07 1.43 -16.60
C GLN A 80 -9.82 1.43 -15.29
N ARG A 81 -10.06 0.24 -14.74
CA ARG A 81 -10.78 0.11 -13.47
C ARG A 81 -9.84 0.25 -12.27
N LEU A 82 -8.66 -0.34 -12.34
CA LEU A 82 -7.75 -0.41 -11.20
C LEU A 82 -6.89 0.84 -11.01
N LYS A 83 -6.71 1.64 -12.06
CA LYS A 83 -5.79 2.79 -11.97
C LYS A 83 -6.19 3.82 -10.93
N GLN A 84 -7.44 3.77 -10.47
CA GLN A 84 -7.93 4.68 -9.45
C GLN A 84 -7.51 4.28 -8.03
N VAL A 85 -7.06 3.03 -7.85
CA VAL A 85 -6.65 2.55 -6.53
C VAL A 85 -5.37 3.25 -6.13
N PRO A 86 -5.36 3.98 -5.00
CA PRO A 86 -4.11 4.58 -4.52
C PRO A 86 -3.13 3.49 -4.12
N VAL A 87 -1.90 3.59 -4.59
CA VAL A 87 -0.85 2.61 -4.30
C VAL A 87 0.27 3.29 -3.51
N ILE A 88 0.54 2.76 -2.33
CA ILE A 88 1.66 3.20 -1.50
C ILE A 88 2.66 2.06 -1.48
N ILE A 89 3.86 2.32 -1.98
CA ILE A 89 4.93 1.33 -1.97
C ILE A 89 5.47 1.24 -0.55
N PHE A 90 5.66 0.03 -0.06
CA PHE A 90 6.09 -0.23 1.31
C PHE A 90 7.20 -1.27 1.27
N SER A 91 8.46 -0.82 1.32
CA SER A 91 9.59 -1.69 1.04
C SER A 91 10.82 -1.34 1.86
N THR A 92 11.66 -2.34 2.13
CA THR A 92 12.96 -2.09 2.77
C THR A 92 13.99 -1.57 1.77
N SER A 93 13.81 -1.86 0.49
CA SER A 93 14.71 -1.39 -0.56
C SER A 93 14.50 0.10 -0.81
N PHE A 94 15.59 0.86 -0.92
CA PHE A 94 15.49 2.29 -1.14
C PHE A 94 16.64 2.75 -2.04
N GLU A 95 16.45 2.53 -3.36
CA GLU A 95 17.40 3.01 -4.35
C GLU A 95 16.74 4.13 -5.14
N GLN A 96 17.44 5.24 -5.30
CA GLN A 96 16.86 6.43 -5.94
C GLN A 96 16.29 6.15 -7.32
N GLU A 97 17.00 5.35 -8.12
CA GLU A 97 16.51 5.04 -9.46
C GLU A 97 15.18 4.29 -9.42
N VAL A 98 15.05 3.34 -8.50
CA VAL A 98 13.82 2.57 -8.33
C VAL A 98 12.70 3.48 -7.84
N VAL A 99 12.99 4.33 -6.86
CA VAL A 99 12.01 5.28 -6.33
C VAL A 99 11.51 6.20 -7.44
N ASN A 100 12.41 6.69 -8.29
CA ASN A 100 12.03 7.56 -9.40
C ASN A 100 11.15 6.84 -10.42
N LEU A 101 11.44 5.57 -10.71
CA LEU A 101 10.64 4.79 -11.63
C LEU A 101 9.24 4.51 -11.08
N LEU A 102 9.15 4.22 -9.79
CA LEU A 102 7.86 4.00 -9.15
C LEU A 102 7.01 5.26 -9.20
N TYR A 103 7.61 6.41 -8.96
CA TYR A 103 6.91 7.69 -9.08
C TYR A 103 6.39 7.89 -10.50
N LYS A 104 7.24 7.65 -11.50
CA LYS A 104 6.85 7.80 -12.90
C LYS A 104 5.72 6.84 -13.29
N ASN A 105 5.71 5.66 -12.69
CA ASN A 105 4.67 4.66 -13.00
C ASN A 105 3.37 4.90 -12.23
N GLY A 106 3.29 5.97 -11.46
CA GLY A 106 2.03 6.40 -10.88
C GLY A 106 1.77 5.99 -9.45
N ALA A 107 2.75 5.42 -8.74
CA ALA A 107 2.57 5.19 -7.31
C ALA A 107 2.32 6.53 -6.62
N GLU A 108 1.42 6.55 -5.66
CA GLU A 108 1.08 7.77 -4.95
C GLU A 108 2.12 8.13 -3.90
N TYR A 109 2.63 7.14 -3.16
CA TYR A 109 3.64 7.38 -2.13
C TYR A 109 4.56 6.18 -1.99
N PHE A 110 5.70 6.41 -1.34
CA PHE A 110 6.69 5.38 -1.04
C PHE A 110 7.05 5.48 0.45
N ILE A 111 6.96 4.37 1.17
CA ILE A 111 7.39 4.27 2.55
C ILE A 111 8.54 3.29 2.63
N ARG A 112 9.68 3.74 3.16
CA ARG A 112 10.76 2.82 3.49
C ARG A 112 10.43 2.16 4.82
N LYS A 113 10.35 0.83 4.84
CA LYS A 113 10.00 0.09 6.06
C LYS A 113 11.02 0.35 7.16
N PRO A 114 10.61 0.89 8.31
CA PRO A 114 11.53 1.01 9.44
C PRO A 114 11.87 -0.37 10.00
N SER A 115 13.07 -0.52 10.57
CA SER A 115 13.49 -1.76 11.18
C SER A 115 12.98 -1.91 12.62
N GLU A 116 12.72 -0.78 13.30
CA GLU A 116 12.18 -0.81 14.66
C GLU A 116 10.67 -0.88 14.64
N PHE A 117 10.10 -1.76 15.45
CA PHE A 117 8.66 -1.99 15.46
C PHE A 117 7.87 -0.74 15.84
N SER A 118 8.37 0.04 16.80
CA SER A 118 7.67 1.27 17.22
C SER A 118 7.60 2.29 16.08
N GLN A 119 8.66 2.42 15.30
CA GLN A 119 8.66 3.32 14.15
C GLN A 119 7.83 2.77 12.99
N PHE A 120 7.85 1.46 12.78
CA PHE A 120 7.01 0.80 11.80
C PHE A 120 5.55 1.12 12.07
N LYS A 121 5.12 0.94 13.31
CA LYS A 121 3.74 1.20 13.72
C LYS A 121 3.38 2.68 13.55
N LYS A 122 4.29 3.56 13.97
CA LYS A 122 4.08 4.99 13.89
C LYS A 122 3.88 5.47 12.46
N ILE A 123 4.69 4.98 11.52
CA ILE A 123 4.57 5.43 10.13
C ILE A 123 3.26 4.92 9.49
N ILE A 124 2.82 3.72 9.87
CA ILE A 124 1.53 3.21 9.40
C ILE A 124 0.39 4.07 9.94
N HIS A 125 0.41 4.36 11.24
CA HIS A 125 -0.61 5.22 11.85
C HIS A 125 -0.64 6.59 11.20
N GLN A 126 0.51 7.21 11.05
CA GLN A 126 0.63 8.54 10.48
C GLN A 126 0.08 8.56 9.04
N THR A 127 0.46 7.58 8.24
CA THR A 127 0.03 7.49 6.85
C THR A 127 -1.48 7.32 6.75
N ILE A 128 -2.05 6.41 7.54
CA ILE A 128 -3.48 6.17 7.48
C ILE A 128 -4.26 7.42 7.91
N ILE A 129 -3.87 8.02 9.03
CA ILE A 129 -4.60 9.17 9.57
C ILE A 129 -4.49 10.39 8.65
N THR A 130 -3.29 10.67 8.12
CA THR A 130 -3.10 11.92 7.38
C THR A 130 -3.43 11.82 5.90
N LEU A 131 -3.29 10.64 5.31
CA LEU A 131 -3.47 10.47 3.87
C LEU A 131 -4.68 9.65 3.49
N ILE A 132 -4.96 8.58 4.24
CA ILE A 132 -6.01 7.63 3.82
C ILE A 132 -7.38 8.04 4.33
N VAL A 133 -7.49 8.39 5.62
CA VAL A 133 -8.77 8.75 6.23
C VAL A 133 -9.45 9.91 5.51
N PRO A 134 -8.73 10.99 5.11
CA PRO A 134 -9.37 12.06 4.34
C PRO A 134 -9.87 11.65 2.97
N GLN A 135 -9.49 10.48 2.48
CA GLN A 135 -9.91 9.95 1.16
C GLN A 135 -9.62 10.89 0.00
N ASN A 136 -8.45 11.51 0.04
CA ASN A 136 -8.09 12.49 -0.95
C ASN A 136 -6.64 12.30 -1.39
N ILE A 137 -6.26 11.04 -1.65
CA ILE A 137 -4.90 10.73 -2.04
C ILE A 137 -4.71 11.03 -3.52
N THR A 138 -3.78 11.95 -3.79
CA THR A 138 -3.31 12.20 -5.14
C THR A 138 -1.80 12.14 -5.13
N GLN A 139 -1.20 11.90 -6.29
CA GLN A 139 0.25 11.83 -6.34
C GLN A 139 0.86 13.20 -6.02
N PRO A 140 1.76 13.26 -5.03
CA PRO A 140 2.40 14.52 -4.67
C PRO A 140 3.52 14.87 -5.65
N THR A 141 4.22 15.97 -5.39
CA THR A 141 5.46 16.24 -6.12
C THR A 141 6.50 15.19 -5.77
N ARG A 142 7.51 15.02 -6.64
CA ARG A 142 8.56 14.02 -6.38
C ARG A 142 9.25 14.24 -5.03
N GLU A 143 9.39 15.49 -4.61
CA GLU A 143 10.04 15.83 -3.34
C GLU A 143 9.28 15.26 -2.14
N ASN A 144 7.96 15.19 -2.25
CA ASN A 144 7.10 14.74 -1.14
C ASN A 144 6.66 13.29 -1.29
N PHE A 145 7.19 12.59 -2.28
CA PHE A 145 6.77 11.22 -2.59
C PHE A 145 7.16 10.22 -1.50
N VAL A 146 8.37 10.33 -0.96
CA VAL A 146 8.85 9.41 0.08
C VAL A 146 8.40 9.89 1.45
N ILE A 147 7.67 9.04 2.17
CA ILE A 147 7.21 9.34 3.53
C ILE A 147 8.25 8.81 4.52
N THR A 148 8.65 9.65 5.46
CA THR A 148 9.58 9.27 6.52
C THR A 148 8.97 9.54 7.88
N VAL A 149 9.48 8.82 8.88
CA VAL A 149 9.04 9.02 10.26
C VAL A 149 9.63 10.31 10.83
#